data_75f5d1102ebd4d4dcc36c019a0472c86
#
_entry.id   75f5d1102ebd4d4dcc36c019a0472c86
#
_cell.length_a   1.000
_cell.length_b   1.000
_cell.length_c   1.000
_cell.angle_alpha   90.00
_cell.angle_beta   90.00
_cell.angle_gamma   90.00
#
_symmetry.space_group_name_H-M   'P 1'
#
loop_
_entity.id
_entity.type
_entity.pdbx_description
1 polymer ?
#
loop_
_entity_poly.entity_id
_entity_poly.type
_entity_poly.pdbx_seq_one_letter_code
_entity_poly.pdbx_strand_id
1 'polypeptide(L)'
;MCGGGGITAAANPLVRREIGVSKRPVIIGVAGGTGSGKTTVAMRILERVGTEHVAYIPHDAYYQDLSHLPLEERTHINFDHPDSLETQLLVQHLRQLKAGQSVEIPVYDFTTHTRTAQTRRVGPAPVILVEGILVFAEPALRELFDVKLYVDTDADIRLIRRLQRDVHERGRSVESVIQQYLNTVRPMHLEFVEPSKRYADVIIPEGGHNEVAIEMVAARIRGLLEQRAGEEDGGTCT
;
A
#
# COMPACT_ATOMS: atom_id res chain seq x y z
N MET A 1 23.28 -36.15 51.48
CA MET A 1 22.52 -34.90 51.64
C MET A 1 23.04 -33.96 50.56
N CYS A 2 22.41 -33.94 49.41
CA CYS A 2 22.76 -33.05 48.31
C CYS A 2 21.51 -32.22 47.98
N GLY A 3 21.59 -30.91 48.27
CA GLY A 3 20.53 -29.96 47.96
C GLY A 3 20.55 -29.60 46.46
N GLY A 4 19.50 -29.92 45.76
CA GLY A 4 19.28 -29.50 44.38
C GLY A 4 18.72 -28.07 44.33
N GLY A 5 19.52 -27.13 43.84
CA GLY A 5 19.06 -25.77 43.53
C GLY A 5 18.34 -25.75 42.17
N GLY A 6 17.02 -25.62 42.23
CA GLY A 6 16.21 -25.40 41.03
C GLY A 6 16.41 -23.99 40.48
N ILE A 7 16.91 -23.88 39.28
CA ILE A 7 16.95 -22.62 38.53
C ILE A 7 15.56 -22.40 37.91
N THR A 8 14.77 -21.54 38.54
CA THR A 8 13.52 -21.05 37.97
C THR A 8 13.88 -20.08 36.81
N ALA A 9 13.62 -20.48 35.60
CA ALA A 9 13.69 -19.60 34.43
C ALA A 9 12.64 -18.50 34.59
N ALA A 10 13.09 -17.28 34.83
CA ALA A 10 12.25 -16.10 34.82
C ALA A 10 11.73 -15.91 33.38
N ALA A 11 10.44 -16.10 33.21
CA ALA A 11 9.73 -15.72 32.01
C ALA A 11 9.86 -14.21 31.81
N ASN A 12 10.49 -13.80 30.73
CA ASN A 12 10.57 -12.41 30.31
C ASN A 12 9.17 -11.96 29.87
N PRO A 13 8.47 -11.07 30.61
CA PRO A 13 7.20 -10.55 30.15
C PRO A 13 7.52 -9.45 29.13
N LEU A 14 7.57 -9.81 27.84
CA LEU A 14 7.31 -8.84 26.78
C LEU A 14 5.88 -8.35 26.99
N VAL A 15 5.73 -7.31 27.79
CA VAL A 15 4.50 -6.56 27.94
C VAL A 15 4.12 -6.09 26.53
N ARG A 16 3.10 -6.73 25.94
CA ARG A 16 2.35 -6.14 24.85
C ARG A 16 1.74 -4.85 25.37
N ARG A 17 2.45 -3.74 25.18
CA ARG A 17 1.83 -2.42 25.32
C ARG A 17 0.74 -2.36 24.27
N GLU A 18 -0.50 -2.30 24.70
CA GLU A 18 -1.61 -1.89 23.83
C GLU A 18 -1.23 -0.51 23.28
N ILE A 19 -0.99 -0.45 21.98
CA ILE A 19 -0.73 0.82 21.31
C ILE A 19 -2.08 1.52 21.32
N GLY A 20 -2.22 2.55 22.16
CA GLY A 20 -3.41 3.39 22.21
C GLY A 20 -3.75 3.89 20.80
N VAL A 21 -5.04 3.97 20.44
CA VAL A 21 -5.47 4.48 19.15
C VAL A 21 -5.09 5.95 19.08
N SER A 22 -3.97 6.26 18.43
CA SER A 22 -3.56 7.64 18.19
C SER A 22 -4.64 8.36 17.39
N LYS A 23 -5.02 9.56 17.84
CA LYS A 23 -5.98 10.42 17.13
C LYS A 23 -5.51 10.84 15.74
N ARG A 24 -4.21 10.71 15.46
CA ARG A 24 -3.60 11.06 14.18
C ARG A 24 -2.87 9.86 13.58
N PRO A 25 -3.44 9.15 12.59
CA PRO A 25 -2.81 7.98 11.98
C PRO A 25 -1.51 8.34 11.25
N VAL A 26 -0.60 7.37 11.14
CA VAL A 26 0.54 7.41 10.21
C VAL A 26 0.07 6.96 8.85
N ILE A 27 0.20 7.80 7.83
CA ILE A 27 -0.21 7.47 6.45
C ILE A 27 1.04 7.15 5.63
N ILE A 28 1.07 5.96 5.04
CA ILE A 28 2.20 5.43 4.28
C ILE A 28 1.78 5.22 2.83
N GLY A 29 2.53 5.79 1.91
CA GLY A 29 2.40 5.52 0.48
C GLY A 29 3.45 4.50 0.02
N VAL A 30 3.02 3.49 -0.74
CA VAL A 30 3.91 2.50 -1.38
C VAL A 30 3.71 2.57 -2.88
N ALA A 31 4.68 3.16 -3.59
CA ALA A 31 4.70 3.27 -5.04
C ALA A 31 5.69 2.27 -5.66
N GLY A 32 5.65 2.17 -6.98
CA GLY A 32 6.56 1.35 -7.77
C GLY A 32 5.89 0.80 -9.02
N GLY A 33 6.66 0.38 -10.00
CA GLY A 33 6.13 -0.14 -11.27
C GLY A 33 5.30 -1.41 -11.08
N THR A 34 4.45 -1.72 -12.07
CA THR A 34 3.77 -3.02 -12.10
C THR A 34 4.80 -4.15 -12.05
N GLY A 35 4.55 -5.19 -11.25
CA GLY A 35 5.49 -6.31 -11.06
C GLY A 35 6.69 -6.02 -10.17
N SER A 36 6.83 -4.81 -9.57
CA SER A 36 7.95 -4.48 -8.68
C SER A 36 7.92 -5.20 -7.34
N GLY A 37 6.78 -5.75 -6.92
CA GLY A 37 6.61 -6.39 -5.61
C GLY A 37 6.16 -5.44 -4.50
N LYS A 38 5.60 -4.27 -4.84
CA LYS A 38 5.08 -3.31 -3.87
C LYS A 38 3.99 -3.89 -2.96
N THR A 39 3.07 -4.70 -3.50
CA THR A 39 2.06 -5.39 -2.67
C THR A 39 2.71 -6.34 -1.67
N THR A 40 3.75 -7.08 -2.08
CA THR A 40 4.50 -7.96 -1.18
C THR A 40 5.20 -7.15 -0.08
N VAL A 41 5.83 -6.02 -0.42
CA VAL A 41 6.43 -5.11 0.57
C VAL A 41 5.37 -4.59 1.53
N ALA A 42 4.23 -4.13 1.02
CA ALA A 42 3.12 -3.64 1.83
C ALA A 42 2.65 -4.71 2.83
N MET A 43 2.39 -5.94 2.37
CA MET A 43 1.93 -7.03 3.24
C MET A 43 2.97 -7.40 4.29
N ARG A 44 4.25 -7.44 3.95
CA ARG A 44 5.32 -7.72 4.92
C ARG A 44 5.49 -6.62 5.97
N ILE A 45 5.30 -5.35 5.60
CA ILE A 45 5.25 -4.24 6.57
C ILE A 45 4.05 -4.43 7.50
N LEU A 46 2.87 -4.75 6.96
CA LEU A 46 1.66 -5.04 7.74
C LEU A 46 1.89 -6.13 8.77
N GLU A 47 2.48 -7.25 8.39
CA GLU A 47 2.80 -8.37 9.27
C GLU A 47 3.73 -7.96 10.42
N ARG A 48 4.69 -7.08 10.17
CA ARG A 48 5.67 -6.64 11.19
C ARG A 48 5.15 -5.54 12.12
N VAL A 49 4.23 -4.73 11.64
CA VAL A 49 3.59 -3.66 12.44
C VAL A 49 2.42 -4.21 13.26
N GLY A 50 1.75 -5.26 12.76
CA GLY A 50 0.52 -5.83 13.28
C GLY A 50 -0.67 -5.48 12.40
N THR A 51 -1.32 -6.48 11.82
CA THR A 51 -2.41 -6.30 10.84
C THR A 51 -3.64 -5.62 11.45
N GLU A 52 -3.87 -5.79 12.75
CA GLU A 52 -4.96 -5.19 13.51
C GLU A 52 -4.82 -3.67 13.65
N HIS A 53 -3.63 -3.13 13.43
CA HIS A 53 -3.34 -1.69 13.56
C HIS A 53 -3.31 -0.96 12.21
N VAL A 54 -3.57 -1.66 11.09
CA VAL A 54 -3.36 -1.09 9.75
C VAL A 54 -4.61 -1.17 8.89
N ALA A 55 -5.04 -0.02 8.39
CA ALA A 55 -6.00 0.09 7.30
C ALA A 55 -5.26 0.02 5.95
N TYR A 56 -5.43 -1.08 5.22
CA TYR A 56 -4.84 -1.24 3.89
C TYR A 56 -5.80 -0.79 2.80
N ILE A 57 -5.32 0.10 1.92
CA ILE A 57 -6.08 0.70 0.82
C ILE A 57 -5.31 0.54 -0.49
N PRO A 58 -5.73 -0.38 -1.39
CA PRO A 58 -5.18 -0.45 -2.73
C PRO A 58 -5.69 0.71 -3.58
N HIS A 59 -4.79 1.45 -4.24
CA HIS A 59 -5.16 2.52 -5.17
C HIS A 59 -5.97 1.98 -6.36
N ASP A 60 -5.71 0.74 -6.77
CA ASP A 60 -6.43 0.07 -7.85
C ASP A 60 -7.93 -0.08 -7.57
N ALA A 61 -8.39 -0.01 -6.31
CA ALA A 61 -9.81 0.03 -5.98
C ALA A 61 -10.50 1.30 -6.52
N TYR A 62 -9.73 2.34 -6.78
CA TYR A 62 -10.23 3.65 -7.20
C TYR A 62 -10.20 3.88 -8.72
N TYR A 63 -9.96 2.85 -9.54
CA TYR A 63 -10.23 2.97 -10.97
C TYR A 63 -11.66 3.46 -11.19
N GLN A 64 -11.86 4.27 -12.21
CA GLN A 64 -13.17 4.85 -12.50
C GLN A 64 -14.24 3.77 -12.74
N ASP A 65 -15.49 4.11 -12.42
CA ASP A 65 -16.63 3.26 -12.75
C ASP A 65 -16.93 3.36 -14.25
N LEU A 66 -16.70 2.27 -14.93
CA LEU A 66 -16.91 2.12 -16.36
C LEU A 66 -18.13 1.27 -16.70
N SER A 67 -19.04 1.06 -15.74
CA SER A 67 -20.24 0.22 -15.92
C SER A 67 -21.14 0.68 -17.06
N HIS A 68 -21.08 1.97 -17.41
CA HIS A 68 -21.82 2.57 -18.53
C HIS A 68 -21.28 2.20 -19.92
N LEU A 69 -20.05 1.65 -20.01
CA LEU A 69 -19.42 1.24 -21.27
C LEU A 69 -19.57 -0.28 -21.47
N PRO A 70 -19.68 -0.77 -22.73
CA PRO A 70 -19.55 -2.19 -23.04
C PRO A 70 -18.20 -2.75 -22.62
N LEU A 71 -18.12 -4.05 -22.30
CA LEU A 71 -16.88 -4.70 -21.85
C LEU A 71 -15.74 -4.54 -22.88
N GLU A 72 -16.06 -4.65 -24.15
CA GLU A 72 -15.09 -4.50 -25.25
C GLU A 72 -14.40 -3.13 -25.23
N GLU A 73 -15.15 -2.05 -25.02
CA GLU A 73 -14.60 -0.70 -24.94
C GLU A 73 -13.73 -0.51 -23.70
N ARG A 74 -14.11 -1.11 -22.55
CA ARG A 74 -13.32 -1.05 -21.31
C ARG A 74 -11.93 -1.66 -21.49
N THR A 75 -11.79 -2.72 -22.30
CA THR A 75 -10.50 -3.38 -22.53
C THR A 75 -9.49 -2.50 -23.27
N HIS A 76 -9.96 -1.43 -23.94
CA HIS A 76 -9.12 -0.49 -24.69
C HIS A 76 -8.68 0.73 -23.87
N ILE A 77 -9.20 0.88 -22.63
CA ILE A 77 -8.84 1.99 -21.76
C ILE A 77 -7.42 1.84 -21.24
N ASN A 78 -6.70 2.95 -21.19
CA ASN A 78 -5.36 3.01 -20.62
C ASN A 78 -5.43 3.13 -19.07
N PHE A 79 -5.45 1.99 -18.39
CA PHE A 79 -5.50 1.92 -16.92
C PHE A 79 -4.19 2.33 -16.24
N ASP A 80 -3.13 2.56 -16.99
CA ASP A 80 -1.84 3.01 -16.44
C ASP A 80 -1.71 4.56 -16.47
N HIS A 81 -2.69 5.28 -17.08
CA HIS A 81 -2.75 6.74 -17.05
C HIS A 81 -3.43 7.25 -15.78
N PRO A 82 -2.96 8.38 -15.16
CA PRO A 82 -3.58 8.94 -13.96
C PRO A 82 -5.09 9.19 -14.07
N ASP A 83 -5.59 9.62 -15.22
CA ASP A 83 -7.01 9.89 -15.47
C ASP A 83 -7.91 8.65 -15.38
N SER A 84 -7.33 7.45 -15.36
CA SER A 84 -8.09 6.21 -15.15
C SER A 84 -8.55 6.02 -13.71
N LEU A 85 -8.05 6.83 -12.78
CA LEU A 85 -8.27 6.72 -11.35
C LEU A 85 -9.07 7.91 -10.81
N GLU A 86 -10.03 7.64 -9.93
CA GLU A 86 -10.74 8.66 -9.16
C GLU A 86 -9.93 9.03 -7.90
N THR A 87 -8.74 9.60 -8.11
CA THR A 87 -7.79 9.92 -7.05
C THR A 87 -8.35 10.90 -6.04
N GLN A 88 -9.25 11.80 -6.46
CA GLN A 88 -9.90 12.75 -5.55
C GLN A 88 -10.79 12.05 -4.51
N LEU A 89 -11.45 10.96 -4.87
CA LEU A 89 -12.20 10.14 -3.93
C LEU A 89 -11.28 9.48 -2.89
N LEU A 90 -10.11 8.97 -3.31
CA LEU A 90 -9.11 8.45 -2.38
C LEU A 90 -8.61 9.54 -1.43
N VAL A 91 -8.32 10.74 -1.92
CA VAL A 91 -7.92 11.89 -1.09
C VAL A 91 -8.99 12.22 -0.04
N GLN A 92 -10.27 12.22 -0.42
CA GLN A 92 -11.37 12.42 0.52
C GLN A 92 -11.43 11.33 1.58
N HIS A 93 -11.33 10.06 1.19
CA HIS A 93 -11.35 8.92 2.12
C HIS A 93 -10.17 8.98 3.10
N LEU A 94 -8.96 9.32 2.63
CA LEU A 94 -7.80 9.47 3.52
C LEU A 94 -7.98 10.61 4.52
N ARG A 95 -8.59 11.74 4.12
CA ARG A 95 -8.91 12.84 5.04
C ARG A 95 -9.96 12.43 6.08
N GLN A 96 -10.99 11.68 5.69
CA GLN A 96 -12.01 11.15 6.59
C GLN A 96 -11.41 10.16 7.60
N LEU A 97 -10.60 9.20 7.13
CA LEU A 97 -9.89 8.27 8.01
C LEU A 97 -8.95 9.00 8.99
N LYS A 98 -8.25 10.04 8.51
CA LYS A 98 -7.40 10.90 9.36
C LYS A 98 -8.19 11.65 10.42
N ALA A 99 -9.47 11.95 10.14
CA ALA A 99 -10.41 12.55 11.09
C ALA A 99 -11.12 11.52 11.98
N GLY A 100 -10.72 10.24 11.94
CA GLY A 100 -11.30 9.18 12.77
C GLY A 100 -12.64 8.64 12.23
N GLN A 101 -12.99 8.92 10.98
CA GLN A 101 -14.23 8.46 10.35
C GLN A 101 -13.99 7.19 9.54
N SER A 102 -14.98 6.28 9.50
CA SER A 102 -14.96 5.14 8.58
C SER A 102 -15.37 5.55 7.18
N VAL A 103 -14.84 4.86 6.18
CA VAL A 103 -15.14 5.08 4.76
C VAL A 103 -15.56 3.79 4.07
N GLU A 104 -16.32 3.92 2.99
CA GLU A 104 -16.71 2.81 2.11
C GLU A 104 -15.88 2.88 0.83
N ILE A 105 -14.83 2.07 0.74
CA ILE A 105 -13.98 2.06 -0.45
C ILE A 105 -14.58 1.19 -1.56
N PRO A 106 -14.44 1.58 -2.84
CA PRO A 106 -14.91 0.78 -3.95
C PRO A 106 -14.28 -0.62 -3.99
N VAL A 107 -14.96 -1.56 -4.61
CA VAL A 107 -14.42 -2.88 -4.98
C VAL A 107 -14.33 -2.93 -6.50
N TYR A 108 -13.10 -3.05 -7.01
CA TYR A 108 -12.82 -3.14 -8.44
C TYR A 108 -12.67 -4.58 -8.88
N ASP A 109 -13.31 -4.92 -10.01
CA ASP A 109 -13.22 -6.24 -10.65
C ASP A 109 -12.33 -6.15 -11.89
N PHE A 110 -11.16 -6.78 -11.81
CA PHE A 110 -10.20 -6.85 -12.92
C PHE A 110 -10.67 -7.71 -14.09
N THR A 111 -11.68 -8.56 -13.92
CA THR A 111 -12.24 -9.41 -14.97
C THR A 111 -13.18 -8.61 -15.87
N THR A 112 -13.98 -7.76 -15.26
CA THR A 112 -14.97 -6.92 -15.96
C THR A 112 -14.49 -5.50 -16.21
N HIS A 113 -13.26 -5.17 -15.78
CA HIS A 113 -12.65 -3.84 -15.93
C HIS A 113 -13.51 -2.69 -15.45
N THR A 114 -14.21 -2.87 -14.31
CA THR A 114 -15.00 -1.81 -13.69
C THR A 114 -15.21 -2.04 -12.20
N ARG A 115 -15.78 -1.07 -11.49
CA ARG A 115 -16.20 -1.23 -10.11
C ARG A 115 -17.43 -2.15 -10.03
N THR A 116 -17.50 -2.89 -8.96
CA THR A 116 -18.71 -3.63 -8.59
C THR A 116 -19.69 -2.73 -7.84
N ALA A 117 -20.93 -3.19 -7.64
CA ALA A 117 -21.89 -2.51 -6.78
C ALA A 117 -21.54 -2.61 -5.28
N GLN A 118 -20.54 -3.43 -4.93
CA GLN A 118 -20.12 -3.62 -3.54
C GLN A 118 -19.09 -2.57 -3.13
N THR A 119 -19.11 -2.24 -1.84
CA THR A 119 -18.07 -1.47 -1.18
C THR A 119 -17.44 -2.29 -0.05
N ARG A 120 -16.27 -1.89 0.39
CA ARG A 120 -15.61 -2.45 1.57
C ARG A 120 -15.43 -1.35 2.62
N ARG A 121 -16.02 -1.56 3.79
CA ARG A 121 -15.85 -0.64 4.91
C ARG A 121 -14.42 -0.71 5.46
N VAL A 122 -13.81 0.46 5.62
CA VAL A 122 -12.51 0.65 6.26
C VAL A 122 -12.69 1.61 7.42
N GLY A 123 -12.36 1.16 8.62
CA GLY A 123 -12.38 1.98 9.83
C GLY A 123 -11.07 2.75 10.05
N PRO A 124 -11.07 3.71 10.98
CA PRO A 124 -9.86 4.38 11.41
C PRO A 124 -8.90 3.37 12.02
N ALA A 125 -7.61 3.56 11.76
CA ALA A 125 -6.55 2.71 12.28
C ALA A 125 -5.30 3.56 12.57
N PRO A 126 -4.42 3.14 13.49
CA PRO A 126 -3.17 3.85 13.79
C PRO A 126 -2.26 4.03 12.59
N VAL A 127 -2.31 3.09 11.65
CA VAL A 127 -1.59 3.16 10.37
C VAL A 127 -2.56 3.03 9.21
N ILE A 128 -2.39 3.87 8.19
CA ILE A 128 -3.08 3.74 6.90
C ILE A 128 -2.02 3.50 5.85
N LEU A 129 -2.09 2.36 5.15
CA LEU A 129 -1.16 2.02 4.09
C LEU A 129 -1.87 2.05 2.74
N VAL A 130 -1.41 2.93 1.85
CA VAL A 130 -1.91 3.09 0.48
C VAL A 130 -0.89 2.54 -0.49
N GLU A 131 -1.28 1.65 -1.38
CA GLU A 131 -0.38 1.02 -2.35
C GLU A 131 -0.92 1.20 -3.76
N GLY A 132 -0.04 1.58 -4.71
CA GLY A 132 -0.40 1.67 -6.12
C GLY A 132 0.71 2.22 -7.00
N ILE A 133 0.56 2.03 -8.32
CA ILE A 133 1.58 2.47 -9.28
C ILE A 133 1.66 4.01 -9.40
N LEU A 134 0.55 4.71 -9.19
CA LEU A 134 0.40 6.16 -9.42
C LEU A 134 0.24 6.98 -8.14
N VAL A 135 0.39 6.37 -6.95
CA VAL A 135 0.14 7.07 -5.67
C VAL A 135 1.05 8.30 -5.45
N PHE A 136 2.20 8.37 -6.12
CA PHE A 136 3.09 9.55 -6.06
C PHE A 136 2.99 10.45 -7.29
N ALA A 137 2.23 10.08 -8.31
CA ALA A 137 1.99 10.96 -9.46
C ALA A 137 1.15 12.18 -9.06
N GLU A 138 0.18 12.00 -8.13
CA GLU A 138 -0.75 13.03 -7.70
C GLU A 138 -0.21 13.85 -6.50
N PRO A 139 -0.04 15.19 -6.64
CA PRO A 139 0.45 16.03 -5.55
C PRO A 139 -0.40 15.94 -4.28
N ALA A 140 -1.73 15.94 -4.42
CA ALA A 140 -2.65 15.92 -3.29
C ALA A 140 -2.55 14.63 -2.43
N LEU A 141 -2.13 13.50 -3.04
CA LEU A 141 -1.83 12.28 -2.29
C LEU A 141 -0.47 12.37 -1.60
N ARG A 142 0.56 12.90 -2.29
CA ARG A 142 1.90 13.03 -1.72
C ARG A 142 1.92 13.84 -0.42
N GLU A 143 1.09 14.88 -0.32
CA GLU A 143 0.98 15.73 0.87
C GLU A 143 0.34 15.03 2.06
N LEU A 144 -0.41 13.95 1.83
CA LEU A 144 -1.05 13.19 2.89
C LEU A 144 -0.13 12.13 3.51
N PHE A 145 0.90 11.68 2.79
CA PHE A 145 1.79 10.62 3.26
C PHE A 145 2.84 11.14 4.25
N ASP A 146 2.91 10.52 5.41
CA ASP A 146 3.98 10.73 6.40
C ASP A 146 5.26 9.97 6.01
N VAL A 147 5.12 8.84 5.29
CA VAL A 147 6.23 8.02 4.78
C VAL A 147 5.93 7.60 3.35
N LYS A 148 6.88 7.81 2.45
CA LYS A 148 6.78 7.51 1.02
C LYS A 148 7.84 6.49 0.63
N LEU A 149 7.39 5.28 0.27
CA LEU A 149 8.23 4.15 -0.11
C LEU A 149 8.12 3.91 -1.61
N TYR A 150 9.24 3.81 -2.30
CA TYR A 150 9.26 3.41 -3.70
C TYR A 150 9.94 2.06 -3.85
N VAL A 151 9.22 1.09 -4.40
CA VAL A 151 9.74 -0.26 -4.64
C VAL A 151 10.34 -0.32 -6.04
N ASP A 152 11.66 -0.41 -6.07
CA ASP A 152 12.47 -0.40 -7.28
C ASP A 152 12.91 -1.82 -7.65
N THR A 153 12.63 -2.21 -8.88
CA THR A 153 12.97 -3.51 -9.43
C THR A 153 13.22 -3.36 -10.92
N ASP A 154 14.21 -4.04 -11.45
CA ASP A 154 14.61 -3.97 -12.85
C ASP A 154 13.44 -4.28 -13.80
N ALA A 155 13.42 -3.61 -14.94
CA ALA A 155 12.28 -3.63 -15.86
C ALA A 155 12.00 -5.03 -16.44
N ASP A 156 13.02 -5.82 -16.69
CA ASP A 156 12.92 -7.20 -17.18
C ASP A 156 12.30 -8.11 -16.11
N ILE A 157 12.74 -8.01 -14.85
CA ILE A 157 12.17 -8.77 -13.72
C ILE A 157 10.70 -8.37 -13.51
N ARG A 158 10.37 -7.08 -13.61
CA ARG A 158 8.99 -6.61 -13.49
C ARG A 158 8.10 -7.17 -14.61
N LEU A 159 8.63 -7.21 -15.85
CA LEU A 159 7.89 -7.76 -16.99
C LEU A 159 7.66 -9.26 -16.82
N ILE A 160 8.67 -10.02 -16.40
CA ILE A 160 8.55 -11.47 -16.14
C ILE A 160 7.48 -11.73 -15.08
N ARG A 161 7.54 -11.04 -13.93
CA ARG A 161 6.56 -11.19 -12.85
C ARG A 161 5.15 -10.81 -13.30
N ARG A 162 5.00 -9.74 -14.09
CA ARG A 162 3.71 -9.35 -14.68
C ARG A 162 3.17 -10.42 -15.62
N LEU A 163 3.99 -10.95 -16.53
CA LEU A 163 3.59 -12.03 -17.44
C LEU A 163 3.09 -13.25 -16.67
N GLN A 164 3.85 -13.72 -15.68
CA GLN A 164 3.46 -14.87 -14.86
C GLN A 164 2.12 -14.63 -14.16
N ARG A 165 1.96 -13.51 -13.48
CA ARG A 165 0.71 -13.16 -12.79
C ARG A 165 -0.46 -13.05 -13.76
N ASP A 166 -0.33 -12.27 -14.82
CA ASP A 166 -1.46 -11.96 -15.71
C ASP A 166 -1.90 -13.19 -16.53
N VAL A 167 -0.98 -14.13 -16.83
CA VAL A 167 -1.30 -15.39 -17.49
C VAL A 167 -1.93 -16.38 -16.51
N HIS A 168 -1.33 -16.61 -15.33
CA HIS A 168 -1.78 -17.65 -14.41
C HIS A 168 -2.98 -17.24 -13.56
N GLU A 169 -3.06 -15.98 -13.13
CA GLU A 169 -4.08 -15.51 -12.19
C GLU A 169 -5.24 -14.77 -12.88
N ARG A 170 -4.98 -14.14 -14.05
CA ARG A 170 -5.96 -13.31 -14.76
C ARG A 170 -6.42 -13.93 -16.08
N GLY A 171 -5.91 -15.11 -16.46
CA GLY A 171 -6.30 -15.88 -17.64
C GLY A 171 -5.99 -15.18 -18.98
N ARG A 172 -5.00 -14.27 -19.01
CA ARG A 172 -4.63 -13.53 -20.21
C ARG A 172 -3.65 -14.32 -21.08
N SER A 173 -3.64 -14.07 -22.40
CA SER A 173 -2.60 -14.61 -23.29
C SER A 173 -1.30 -13.81 -23.15
N VAL A 174 -0.17 -14.48 -23.39
CA VAL A 174 1.17 -13.87 -23.40
C VAL A 174 1.22 -12.69 -24.35
N GLU A 175 0.67 -12.85 -25.57
CA GLU A 175 0.62 -11.83 -26.62
C GLU A 175 -0.14 -10.59 -26.14
N SER A 176 -1.30 -10.79 -25.50
CA SER A 176 -2.11 -9.69 -24.96
C SER A 176 -1.36 -8.90 -23.88
N VAL A 177 -0.63 -9.58 -23.01
CA VAL A 177 0.15 -8.91 -21.94
C VAL A 177 1.32 -8.13 -22.53
N ILE A 178 2.05 -8.72 -23.51
CA ILE A 178 3.17 -8.05 -24.19
C ILE A 178 2.68 -6.82 -24.96
N GLN A 179 1.58 -6.96 -25.72
CA GLN A 179 1.03 -5.86 -26.49
C GLN A 179 0.62 -4.69 -25.58
N GLN A 180 -0.07 -4.97 -24.50
CA GLN A 180 -0.44 -3.93 -23.52
C GLN A 180 0.81 -3.31 -22.88
N TYR A 181 1.82 -4.12 -22.54
CA TYR A 181 3.06 -3.61 -21.94
C TYR A 181 3.76 -2.59 -22.84
N LEU A 182 3.83 -2.89 -24.14
CA LEU A 182 4.47 -1.99 -25.11
C LEU A 182 3.63 -0.74 -25.40
N ASN A 183 2.32 -0.88 -25.48
CA ASN A 183 1.43 0.20 -25.90
C ASN A 183 1.08 1.19 -24.80
N THR A 184 0.89 0.71 -23.56
CA THR A 184 0.44 1.56 -22.45
C THR A 184 1.33 1.47 -21.24
N VAL A 185 1.61 0.27 -20.71
CA VAL A 185 2.29 0.11 -19.42
C VAL A 185 3.68 0.76 -19.40
N ARG A 186 4.52 0.44 -20.39
CA ARG A 186 5.88 0.99 -20.45
C ARG A 186 5.91 2.50 -20.70
N PRO A 187 5.15 3.06 -21.67
CA PRO A 187 5.06 4.51 -21.84
C PRO A 187 4.60 5.23 -20.57
N MET A 188 3.51 4.78 -19.95
CA MET A 188 2.98 5.41 -18.74
C MET A 188 3.91 5.24 -17.53
N HIS A 189 4.62 4.11 -17.45
CA HIS A 189 5.66 3.94 -16.43
C HIS A 189 6.76 5.00 -16.56
N LEU A 190 7.26 5.24 -17.77
CA LEU A 190 8.32 6.22 -18.01
C LEU A 190 7.84 7.67 -17.81
N GLU A 191 6.56 7.93 -18.08
CA GLU A 191 5.98 9.26 -17.97
C GLU A 191 5.57 9.62 -16.54
N PHE A 192 4.92 8.71 -15.81
CA PHE A 192 4.31 9.01 -14.52
C PHE A 192 4.95 8.28 -13.34
N VAL A 193 5.27 6.98 -13.50
CA VAL A 193 5.68 6.13 -12.36
C VAL A 193 7.15 6.34 -12.03
N GLU A 194 8.05 6.18 -12.99
CA GLU A 194 9.50 6.31 -12.77
C GLU A 194 9.89 7.72 -12.30
N PRO A 195 9.39 8.82 -12.88
CA PRO A 195 9.70 10.16 -12.37
C PRO A 195 9.20 10.41 -10.96
N SER A 196 8.17 9.69 -10.49
CA SER A 196 7.61 9.85 -9.15
C SER A 196 8.52 9.29 -8.05
N LYS A 197 9.50 8.46 -8.39
CA LYS A 197 10.54 7.92 -7.52
C LYS A 197 11.29 9.02 -6.73
N ARG A 198 11.47 10.20 -7.32
CA ARG A 198 12.12 11.35 -6.67
C ARG A 198 11.40 11.86 -5.42
N TYR A 199 10.13 11.52 -5.24
CA TYR A 199 9.34 11.92 -4.09
C TYR A 199 9.39 10.92 -2.93
N ALA A 200 10.03 9.77 -3.13
CA ALA A 200 10.17 8.76 -2.09
C ALA A 200 11.14 9.19 -1.00
N ASP A 201 10.79 8.89 0.24
CA ASP A 201 11.69 9.05 1.38
C ASP A 201 12.65 7.84 1.48
N VAL A 202 12.19 6.66 1.02
CA VAL A 202 12.98 5.42 0.98
C VAL A 202 12.74 4.68 -0.34
N ILE A 203 13.82 4.24 -0.98
CA ILE A 203 13.78 3.35 -2.13
C ILE A 203 14.14 1.95 -1.67
N ILE A 204 13.25 0.97 -1.95
CA ILE A 204 13.43 -0.43 -1.59
C ILE A 204 13.78 -1.20 -2.86
N PRO A 205 15.05 -1.61 -3.04
CA PRO A 205 15.45 -2.44 -4.18
C PRO A 205 14.92 -3.88 -4.03
N GLU A 206 14.75 -4.57 -5.15
CA GLU A 206 14.37 -5.98 -5.25
C GLU A 206 12.99 -6.37 -4.66
N GLY A 207 12.21 -5.39 -4.26
CA GLY A 207 10.85 -5.61 -3.77
C GLY A 207 10.78 -6.33 -2.43
N GLY A 208 9.84 -7.27 -2.31
CA GLY A 208 9.57 -7.98 -1.06
C GLY A 208 10.67 -8.92 -0.57
N HIS A 209 11.75 -9.11 -1.31
CA HIS A 209 12.90 -9.94 -0.87
C HIS A 209 13.89 -9.17 0.01
N ASN A 210 13.81 -7.85 0.06
CA ASN A 210 14.69 -7.02 0.87
C ASN A 210 14.21 -6.94 2.34
N GLU A 211 14.51 -7.98 3.10
CA GLU A 211 14.13 -8.12 4.50
C GLU A 211 14.67 -6.97 5.38
N VAL A 212 15.92 -6.54 5.11
CA VAL A 212 16.56 -5.47 5.89
C VAL A 212 15.82 -4.15 5.71
N ALA A 213 15.50 -3.78 4.47
CA ALA A 213 14.75 -2.54 4.19
C ALA A 213 13.35 -2.59 4.80
N ILE A 214 12.66 -3.73 4.71
CA ILE A 214 11.33 -3.91 5.29
C ILE A 214 11.37 -3.77 6.83
N GLU A 215 12.37 -4.37 7.49
CA GLU A 215 12.51 -4.24 8.95
C GLU A 215 12.83 -2.81 9.38
N MET A 216 13.70 -2.11 8.67
CA MET A 216 14.01 -0.70 8.94
C MET A 216 12.75 0.19 8.82
N VAL A 217 11.95 -0.05 7.79
CA VAL A 217 10.68 0.69 7.59
C VAL A 217 9.69 0.36 8.71
N ALA A 218 9.51 -0.92 9.05
CA ALA A 218 8.62 -1.33 10.12
C ALA A 218 9.05 -0.74 11.48
N ALA A 219 10.34 -0.72 11.78
CA ALA A 219 10.89 -0.07 12.98
C ALA A 219 10.60 1.44 13.00
N ARG A 220 10.75 2.13 11.85
CA ARG A 220 10.42 3.56 11.75
C ARG A 220 8.93 3.82 11.99
N ILE A 221 8.05 2.98 11.46
CA ILE A 221 6.60 3.10 11.66
C ILE A 221 6.26 2.92 13.15
N ARG A 222 6.80 1.90 13.81
CA ARG A 222 6.62 1.70 15.27
C ARG A 222 7.08 2.92 16.06
N GLY A 223 8.26 3.46 15.74
CA GLY A 223 8.75 4.68 16.39
C GLY A 223 7.86 5.90 16.17
N LEU A 224 7.25 6.06 15.00
CA LEU A 224 6.27 7.13 14.74
C LEU A 224 4.98 6.96 15.57
N LEU A 225 4.52 5.73 15.72
CA LEU A 225 3.35 5.42 16.55
C LEU A 225 3.61 5.72 18.02
N GLU A 226 4.77 5.32 18.54
CA GLU A 226 5.19 5.59 19.93
C GLU A 226 5.33 7.10 20.19
N GLN A 227 5.92 7.86 19.28
CA GLN A 227 6.05 9.32 19.38
C GLN A 227 4.68 10.00 19.47
N ARG A 228 3.73 9.60 18.61
CA ARG A 228 2.37 10.18 18.60
C ARG A 228 1.55 9.81 19.85
N ALA A 229 1.73 8.61 20.39
CA ALA A 229 1.11 8.21 21.66
C ALA A 229 1.64 9.04 22.83
N GLY A 230 2.94 9.33 22.86
CA GLY A 230 3.56 10.16 23.91
C GLY A 230 3.17 11.64 23.87
N GLU A 231 2.89 12.20 22.69
CA GLU A 231 2.42 13.59 22.54
C GLU A 231 0.99 13.79 23.08
N GLU A 232 0.16 12.74 23.06
CA GLU A 232 -1.22 12.77 23.57
C GLU A 232 -1.29 12.71 25.09
N ASP A 233 -0.39 11.96 25.74
CA ASP A 233 -0.34 11.85 27.20
C ASP A 233 0.25 13.11 27.87
N GLY A 234 1.10 13.86 27.16
CA GLY A 234 1.72 15.10 27.65
C GLY A 234 0.83 16.35 27.58
N GLY A 235 -0.30 16.28 26.88
CA GLY A 235 -1.21 17.42 26.65
C GLY A 235 -2.28 17.66 27.72
N THR A 236 -2.33 16.86 28.79
CA THR A 236 -3.39 16.94 29.83
C THR A 236 -2.92 17.56 31.17
N CYS A 237 -1.86 18.35 31.14
CA CYS A 237 -1.39 19.03 32.35
C CYS A 237 -1.38 20.56 32.14
N THR A 238 -2.56 21.18 32.16
CA THR A 238 -2.77 22.61 32.53
C THR A 238 -4.20 22.81 33.01
#